data_a75fba84633bff7cdd569aa494c69005
#
_entry.id   a75fba84633bff7cdd569aa494c69005
#
_cell.length_a   1.000
_cell.length_b   1.000
_cell.length_c   1.000
_cell.angle_alpha   90.00
_cell.angle_beta   90.00
_cell.angle_gamma   90.00
#
_symmetry.space_group_name_H-M   'P 1'
#
loop_
_entity.id
_entity.type
_entity.pdbx_description
1 polymer ?
#
loop_
_entity_poly.entity_id
_entity_poly.type
_entity_poly.pdbx_seq_one_letter_code
_entity_poly.pdbx_strand_id
1 'polypeptide(L)'
;IREEIAQGHQAYIVAPRISAGTSEDADLDFLYGESSPDIASVEELGPKLQSGPLKGLRIAPLHGRQSGEVKSATMQAFAAGEIDVLVSTTVIEVGVDVPNATVMVIMDADRFGVSQLHQLRGRVGRGTSPGLCLLVTSAPGESAARERLDAVSKTQDGFELSRIDL
;
A
#
# COMPACT_ATOMS: atom_id res chain seq x y z
N ILE A 1 -3.98 12.74 -4.44
CA ILE A 1 -4.08 11.74 -5.53
C ILE A 1 -4.63 12.38 -6.80
N ARG A 2 -5.82 12.99 -6.78
CA ARG A 2 -6.44 13.54 -8.01
C ARG A 2 -5.55 14.54 -8.74
N GLU A 3 -4.86 15.41 -8.03
CA GLU A 3 -3.94 16.39 -8.61
C GLU A 3 -2.78 15.70 -9.34
N GLU A 4 -2.22 14.67 -8.75
CA GLU A 4 -1.13 13.89 -9.36
C GLU A 4 -1.61 13.11 -10.59
N ILE A 5 -2.80 12.50 -10.52
CA ILE A 5 -3.39 11.81 -11.66
C ILE A 5 -3.70 12.79 -12.81
N ALA A 6 -4.18 13.99 -12.48
CA ALA A 6 -4.43 15.04 -13.47
C ALA A 6 -3.15 15.50 -14.19
N GLN A 7 -1.99 15.37 -13.55
CA GLN A 7 -0.68 15.63 -14.14
C GLN A 7 -0.12 14.44 -14.93
N GLY A 8 -0.85 13.33 -14.99
CA GLY A 8 -0.42 12.10 -15.67
C GLY A 8 0.37 11.14 -14.81
N HIS A 9 0.46 11.38 -13.50
CA HIS A 9 1.11 10.49 -12.56
C HIS A 9 0.18 9.38 -12.06
N GLN A 10 0.72 8.44 -11.31
CA GLN A 10 -0.01 7.30 -10.76
C GLN A 10 0.18 7.21 -9.25
N ALA A 11 -0.67 6.43 -8.58
CA ALA A 11 -0.66 6.30 -7.14
C ALA A 11 -0.80 4.84 -6.68
N TYR A 12 -0.18 4.53 -5.54
CA TYR A 12 -0.43 3.31 -4.78
C TYR A 12 -1.28 3.62 -3.56
N ILE A 13 -2.23 2.73 -3.25
CA ILE A 13 -2.90 2.68 -1.95
C ILE A 13 -2.63 1.30 -1.35
N VAL A 14 -1.97 1.26 -0.21
CA VAL A 14 -1.60 0.02 0.46
C VAL A 14 -2.44 -0.15 1.71
N ALA A 15 -3.14 -1.28 1.81
CA ALA A 15 -3.86 -1.70 3.00
C ALA A 15 -3.05 -2.76 3.76
N PRO A 16 -3.07 -2.76 5.11
CA PRO A 16 -2.34 -3.75 5.88
C PRO A 16 -2.95 -5.14 5.69
N ARG A 17 -2.11 -6.18 5.73
CA ARG A 17 -2.63 -7.52 5.98
C ARG A 17 -3.10 -7.57 7.42
N ILE A 18 -4.37 -7.84 7.63
CA ILE A 18 -4.91 -8.14 8.95
C ILE A 18 -4.61 -9.60 9.28
N SER A 19 -3.39 -10.04 9.25
CA SER A 19 -3.05 -11.30 9.87
C SER A 19 -2.82 -11.03 11.36
N ALA A 20 -3.89 -11.08 12.10
CA ALA A 20 -3.77 -11.36 13.51
C ALA A 20 -3.48 -12.86 13.61
N GLY A 21 -2.23 -13.26 13.61
CA GLY A 21 -2.02 -14.64 13.94
C GLY A 21 -0.73 -15.22 13.43
N THR A 22 -0.19 -16.00 14.25
CA THR A 22 0.81 -17.02 14.09
C THR A 22 0.55 -17.89 12.85
N SER A 23 1.60 -18.44 12.31
CA SER A 23 1.61 -19.31 11.11
C SER A 23 0.61 -20.49 11.13
N GLU A 24 -0.11 -20.69 12.22
CA GLU A 24 -1.15 -21.72 12.36
C GLU A 24 -2.49 -21.32 11.72
N ASP A 25 -2.75 -20.01 11.53
CA ASP A 25 -4.00 -19.53 10.95
C ASP A 25 -4.03 -19.62 9.41
N ALA A 26 -2.87 -19.74 8.76
CA ALA A 26 -2.79 -19.89 7.31
C ALA A 26 -3.40 -21.23 6.82
N ASP A 27 -3.34 -22.28 7.66
CA ASP A 27 -3.92 -23.58 7.33
C ASP A 27 -5.44 -23.62 7.54
N LEU A 28 -5.96 -22.77 8.43
CA LEU A 28 -7.40 -22.66 8.67
C LEU A 28 -8.10 -21.87 7.56
N ASP A 29 -7.45 -20.87 7.01
CA ASP A 29 -7.97 -20.06 5.90
C ASP A 29 -8.17 -20.92 4.63
N PHE A 30 -7.33 -21.95 4.45
CA PHE A 30 -7.47 -22.93 3.37
C PHE A 30 -8.67 -23.85 3.56
N LEU A 31 -9.01 -24.17 4.80
CA LEU A 31 -10.07 -25.13 5.12
C LEU A 31 -11.49 -24.54 5.08
N TYR A 32 -11.65 -23.25 5.37
CA TYR A 32 -12.97 -22.61 5.50
C TYR A 32 -13.39 -21.77 4.30
N GLY A 33 -12.51 -21.53 3.33
CA GLY A 33 -12.86 -20.86 2.06
C GLY A 33 -13.42 -19.45 2.22
N GLU A 34 -13.38 -18.89 3.42
CA GLU A 34 -13.80 -17.52 3.67
C GLU A 34 -12.70 -16.55 3.23
N SER A 35 -13.11 -15.46 2.61
CA SER A 35 -12.20 -14.37 2.24
C SER A 35 -11.52 -13.85 3.50
N SER A 36 -10.19 -13.87 3.53
CA SER A 36 -9.50 -13.26 4.66
C SER A 36 -9.88 -11.78 4.74
N PRO A 37 -10.00 -11.22 5.95
CA PRO A 37 -10.39 -9.81 6.15
C PRO A 37 -9.57 -8.82 5.32
N ASP A 38 -8.34 -9.16 5.01
CA ASP A 38 -7.41 -8.34 4.24
C ASP A 38 -7.80 -8.20 2.78
N ILE A 39 -8.24 -9.29 2.17
CA ILE A 39 -8.65 -9.32 0.77
C ILE A 39 -9.98 -8.61 0.61
N ALA A 40 -10.91 -8.86 1.54
CA ALA A 40 -12.15 -8.12 1.60
C ALA A 40 -11.89 -6.62 1.73
N SER A 41 -10.90 -6.21 2.51
CA SER A 41 -10.50 -4.80 2.65
C SER A 41 -10.02 -4.18 1.33
N VAL A 42 -9.21 -4.89 0.55
CA VAL A 42 -8.74 -4.40 -0.76
C VAL A 42 -9.86 -4.43 -1.79
N GLU A 43 -10.65 -5.50 -1.84
CA GLU A 43 -11.76 -5.65 -2.78
C GLU A 43 -12.90 -4.69 -2.50
N GLU A 44 -13.12 -4.31 -1.24
CA GLU A 44 -14.13 -3.32 -0.86
C GLU A 44 -13.63 -1.87 -1.02
N LEU A 45 -12.37 -1.63 -0.74
CA LEU A 45 -11.79 -0.29 -0.76
C LEU A 45 -11.76 0.29 -2.18
N GLY A 46 -11.41 -0.52 -3.17
CA GLY A 46 -11.39 -0.11 -4.56
C GLY A 46 -12.72 0.47 -5.04
N PRO A 47 -13.84 -0.28 -4.96
CA PRO A 47 -15.16 0.20 -5.33
C PRO A 47 -15.63 1.40 -4.51
N LYS A 48 -15.34 1.45 -3.21
CA LYS A 48 -15.69 2.60 -2.35
C LYS A 48 -14.96 3.88 -2.79
N LEU A 49 -13.71 3.77 -3.15
CA LEU A 49 -12.94 4.90 -3.66
C LEU A 49 -13.42 5.33 -5.04
N GLN A 50 -13.74 4.37 -5.89
CA GLN A 50 -14.20 4.62 -7.26
C GLN A 50 -15.60 5.23 -7.31
N SER A 51 -16.48 4.89 -6.37
CA SER A 51 -17.81 5.52 -6.25
C SER A 51 -17.80 6.83 -5.47
N GLY A 52 -16.74 7.10 -4.73
CA GLY A 52 -16.57 8.24 -3.83
C GLY A 52 -15.47 9.21 -4.26
N PRO A 53 -14.43 9.38 -3.42
CA PRO A 53 -13.43 10.44 -3.61
C PRO A 53 -12.57 10.30 -4.88
N LEU A 54 -12.46 9.10 -5.44
CA LEU A 54 -11.68 8.82 -6.65
C LEU A 54 -12.55 8.44 -7.85
N LYS A 55 -13.78 8.91 -7.86
CA LYS A 55 -14.71 8.67 -8.97
C LYS A 55 -14.11 9.13 -10.30
N GLY A 56 -14.21 8.26 -11.30
CA GLY A 56 -13.70 8.52 -12.65
C GLY A 56 -12.26 8.09 -12.90
N LEU A 57 -11.54 7.65 -11.86
CA LEU A 57 -10.19 7.11 -12.00
C LEU A 57 -10.22 5.59 -12.24
N ARG A 58 -9.22 5.10 -12.94
CA ARG A 58 -9.03 3.66 -13.19
C ARG A 58 -8.31 3.03 -12.00
N ILE A 59 -9.05 2.26 -11.22
CA ILE A 59 -8.54 1.64 -9.98
C ILE A 59 -8.52 0.12 -10.17
N ALA A 60 -7.42 -0.52 -9.81
CA ALA A 60 -7.28 -1.98 -9.84
C ALA A 60 -6.79 -2.53 -8.52
N PRO A 61 -7.32 -3.69 -8.07
CA PRO A 61 -6.84 -4.37 -6.87
C PRO A 61 -5.65 -5.27 -7.20
N LEU A 62 -4.75 -5.43 -6.22
CA LEU A 62 -3.65 -6.39 -6.27
C LEU A 62 -3.50 -7.05 -4.89
N HIS A 63 -3.67 -8.37 -4.81
CA HIS A 63 -3.57 -9.12 -3.56
C HIS A 63 -3.04 -10.55 -3.77
N GLY A 64 -2.66 -11.20 -2.68
CA GLY A 64 -1.97 -12.48 -2.70
C GLY A 64 -2.78 -13.67 -3.22
N ARG A 65 -4.13 -13.60 -3.21
CA ARG A 65 -5.00 -14.67 -3.73
C ARG A 65 -5.16 -14.66 -5.25
N GLN A 66 -4.78 -13.59 -5.91
CA GLN A 66 -4.79 -13.55 -7.36
C GLN A 66 -3.72 -14.49 -7.92
N SER A 67 -3.99 -15.10 -9.07
CA SER A 67 -3.00 -15.90 -9.77
C SER A 67 -1.79 -15.04 -10.18
N GLY A 68 -0.63 -15.67 -10.36
CA GLY A 68 0.57 -14.98 -10.84
C GLY A 68 0.35 -14.25 -12.16
N GLU A 69 -0.46 -14.84 -13.05
CA GLU A 69 -0.82 -14.22 -14.34
C GLU A 69 -1.63 -12.94 -14.16
N VAL A 70 -2.65 -12.96 -13.28
CA VAL A 70 -3.47 -11.78 -12.98
C VAL A 70 -2.63 -10.69 -12.34
N LYS A 71 -1.80 -11.02 -11.36
CA LYS A 71 -0.90 -10.05 -10.70
C LYS A 71 0.07 -9.42 -11.71
N SER A 72 0.67 -10.23 -12.55
CA SER A 72 1.61 -9.77 -13.58
C SER A 72 0.91 -8.86 -14.60
N ALA A 73 -0.27 -9.26 -15.09
CA ALA A 73 -1.05 -8.45 -16.02
C ALA A 73 -1.46 -7.11 -15.41
N THR A 74 -1.89 -7.10 -14.14
CA THR A 74 -2.25 -5.87 -13.41
C THR A 74 -1.04 -4.94 -13.26
N MET A 75 0.11 -5.46 -12.89
CA MET A 75 1.33 -4.66 -12.77
C MET A 75 1.81 -4.12 -14.12
N GLN A 76 1.71 -4.90 -15.19
CA GLN A 76 2.04 -4.44 -16.53
C GLN A 76 1.12 -3.31 -16.98
N ALA A 77 -0.19 -3.46 -16.77
CA ALA A 77 -1.17 -2.42 -17.07
C ALA A 77 -0.92 -1.14 -16.26
N PHE A 78 -0.56 -1.28 -14.99
CA PHE A 78 -0.18 -0.16 -14.15
C PHE A 78 1.10 0.52 -14.66
N ALA A 79 2.13 -0.23 -14.96
CA ALA A 79 3.38 0.31 -15.51
C ALA A 79 3.18 0.99 -16.88
N ALA A 80 2.23 0.50 -17.69
CA ALA A 80 1.88 1.10 -18.99
C ALA A 80 1.00 2.36 -18.88
N GLY A 81 0.56 2.74 -17.68
CA GLY A 81 -0.30 3.89 -17.47
C GLY A 81 -1.79 3.64 -17.74
N GLU A 82 -2.19 2.39 -17.89
CA GLU A 82 -3.60 2.01 -18.11
C GLU A 82 -4.42 2.01 -16.82
N ILE A 83 -3.75 1.98 -15.66
CA ILE A 83 -4.35 2.04 -14.33
C ILE A 83 -3.80 3.28 -13.62
N ASP A 84 -4.68 4.08 -13.04
CA ASP A 84 -4.31 5.31 -12.33
C ASP A 84 -3.93 5.04 -10.88
N VAL A 85 -4.67 4.16 -10.21
CA VAL A 85 -4.48 3.84 -8.79
C VAL A 85 -4.46 2.33 -8.60
N LEU A 86 -3.40 1.85 -7.99
CA LEU A 86 -3.26 0.44 -7.60
C LEU A 86 -3.54 0.30 -6.12
N VAL A 87 -4.59 -0.43 -5.77
CA VAL A 87 -4.93 -0.75 -4.38
C VAL A 87 -4.40 -2.15 -4.06
N SER A 88 -3.44 -2.23 -3.14
CA SER A 88 -2.79 -3.50 -2.83
C SER A 88 -2.70 -3.78 -1.34
N THR A 89 -2.56 -5.04 -0.98
CA THR A 89 -2.03 -5.44 0.31
C THR A 89 -0.50 -5.24 0.32
N THR A 90 0.18 -5.58 1.40
CA THR A 90 1.62 -5.35 1.60
C THR A 90 2.55 -5.91 0.52
N VAL A 91 2.03 -6.66 -0.43
CA VAL A 91 2.83 -7.39 -1.42
C VAL A 91 3.13 -6.51 -2.63
N ILE A 92 3.99 -5.52 -2.45
CA ILE A 92 4.69 -4.92 -3.58
C ILE A 92 6.02 -5.67 -3.78
N GLU A 93 5.96 -7.00 -3.79
CA GLU A 93 7.10 -7.86 -4.03
C GLU A 93 7.33 -8.12 -5.53
N VAL A 94 6.42 -7.64 -6.37
CA VAL A 94 6.62 -7.73 -7.81
C VAL A 94 7.66 -6.69 -8.18
N GLY A 95 8.84 -7.12 -8.61
CA GLY A 95 9.99 -6.30 -8.91
C GLY A 95 9.83 -5.37 -10.12
N VAL A 96 8.65 -4.81 -10.30
CA VAL A 96 8.37 -3.83 -11.35
C VAL A 96 8.51 -2.44 -10.76
N ASP A 97 9.45 -1.70 -11.31
CA ASP A 97 9.65 -0.29 -10.98
C ASP A 97 8.70 0.57 -11.81
N VAL A 98 7.91 1.44 -11.15
CA VAL A 98 6.98 2.34 -11.82
C VAL A 98 7.37 3.79 -11.49
N PRO A 99 8.30 4.39 -12.27
CA PRO A 99 8.79 5.74 -12.00
C PRO A 99 7.69 6.82 -12.03
N ASN A 100 6.61 6.56 -12.75
CA ASN A 100 5.46 7.47 -12.87
C ASN A 100 4.54 7.45 -11.64
N ALA A 101 4.74 6.52 -10.70
CA ALA A 101 4.03 6.48 -9.43
C ALA A 101 4.67 7.48 -8.45
N THR A 102 3.97 8.55 -8.15
CA THR A 102 4.46 9.65 -7.31
C THR A 102 3.79 9.72 -5.94
N VAL A 103 2.68 9.01 -5.75
CA VAL A 103 1.94 9.00 -4.48
C VAL A 103 1.83 7.59 -3.93
N MET A 104 2.14 7.45 -2.65
CA MET A 104 1.90 6.25 -1.86
C MET A 104 0.99 6.63 -0.68
N VAL A 105 -0.16 6.00 -0.56
CA VAL A 105 -1.04 6.12 0.61
C VAL A 105 -1.01 4.81 1.36
N ILE A 106 -0.61 4.84 2.62
CA ILE A 106 -0.54 3.66 3.48
C ILE A 106 -1.67 3.76 4.50
N MET A 107 -2.69 2.91 4.34
CA MET A 107 -3.84 2.85 5.24
C MET A 107 -3.46 2.09 6.51
N ASP A 108 -3.98 2.53 7.65
CA ASP A 108 -3.66 1.94 8.96
C ASP A 108 -2.14 1.76 9.15
N ALA A 109 -1.40 2.82 8.89
CA ALA A 109 0.06 2.79 8.86
C ALA A 109 0.71 2.33 10.18
N ASP A 110 0.00 2.50 11.31
CA ASP A 110 0.43 2.05 12.63
C ASP A 110 0.52 0.51 12.75
N ARG A 111 -0.08 -0.23 11.81
CA ARG A 111 -0.01 -1.70 11.75
C ARG A 111 1.23 -2.22 11.01
N PHE A 112 1.97 -1.34 10.37
CA PHE A 112 3.21 -1.70 9.68
C PHE A 112 4.42 -1.50 10.58
N GLY A 113 5.42 -2.35 10.42
CA GLY A 113 6.74 -2.11 10.99
C GLY A 113 7.45 -0.94 10.31
N VAL A 114 8.38 -0.32 11.02
CA VAL A 114 9.14 0.84 10.51
C VAL A 114 9.90 0.48 9.23
N SER A 115 10.51 -0.71 9.19
CA SER A 115 11.23 -1.20 8.00
C SER A 115 10.31 -1.36 6.80
N GLN A 116 9.09 -1.87 7.00
CA GLN A 116 8.10 -2.00 5.94
C GLN A 116 7.67 -0.63 5.39
N LEU A 117 7.41 0.33 6.26
CA LEU A 117 7.06 1.70 5.88
C LEU A 117 8.19 2.34 5.06
N HIS A 118 9.43 2.13 5.47
CA HIS A 118 10.59 2.64 4.75
C HIS A 118 10.71 2.03 3.35
N GLN A 119 10.50 0.72 3.21
CA GLN A 119 10.51 0.04 1.92
C GLN A 119 9.38 0.52 1.01
N LEU A 120 8.16 0.66 1.54
CA LEU A 120 7.01 1.16 0.78
C LEU A 120 7.25 2.60 0.31
N ARG A 121 7.73 3.46 1.18
CA ARG A 121 8.07 4.85 0.84
C ARG A 121 9.09 4.92 -0.30
N GLY A 122 10.03 4.00 -0.33
CA GLY A 122 11.04 3.92 -1.39
C GLY A 122 10.51 3.50 -2.76
N ARG A 123 9.22 3.15 -2.88
CA ARG A 123 8.60 2.78 -4.16
C ARG A 123 8.10 3.97 -4.98
N VAL A 124 8.02 5.14 -4.40
CA VAL A 124 7.59 6.37 -5.10
C VAL A 124 8.73 7.38 -5.16
N GLY A 125 8.62 8.33 -6.08
CA GLY A 125 9.64 9.35 -6.25
C GLY A 125 10.92 8.86 -6.94
N ARG A 126 10.84 7.77 -7.68
CA ARG A 126 11.98 7.18 -8.40
C ARG A 126 12.19 7.77 -9.80
N GLY A 127 11.26 8.59 -10.26
CA GLY A 127 11.36 9.29 -11.52
C GLY A 127 11.89 10.71 -11.36
N THR A 128 11.52 11.57 -12.29
CA THR A 128 11.89 12.99 -12.29
C THR A 128 11.03 13.85 -11.36
N SER A 129 9.88 13.32 -10.93
CA SER A 129 8.96 13.99 -10.01
C SER A 129 9.18 13.55 -8.57
N PRO A 130 9.05 14.45 -7.59
CA PRO A 130 9.18 14.08 -6.19
C PRO A 130 8.06 13.13 -5.76
N GLY A 131 8.38 12.20 -4.86
CA GLY A 131 7.42 11.28 -4.28
C GLY A 131 6.75 11.85 -3.04
N LEU A 132 5.47 11.51 -2.85
CA LEU A 132 4.70 11.83 -1.66
C LEU A 132 4.19 10.53 -1.03
N CYS A 133 4.52 10.31 0.24
CA CYS A 133 4.04 9.18 1.01
C CYS A 133 3.15 9.68 2.16
N LEU A 134 1.89 9.25 2.16
CA LEU A 134 0.90 9.62 3.16
C LEU A 134 0.65 8.44 4.10
N LEU A 135 0.88 8.65 5.38
CA LEU A 135 0.63 7.67 6.43
C LEU A 135 -0.71 7.96 7.09
N VAL A 136 -1.70 7.11 6.86
CA VAL A 136 -3.04 7.26 7.42
C VAL A 136 -3.17 6.37 8.65
N THR A 137 -3.54 6.96 9.78
CA THR A 137 -3.73 6.24 11.03
C THR A 137 -4.86 6.82 11.86
N SER A 138 -5.54 5.96 12.61
CA SER A 138 -6.47 6.32 13.67
C SER A 138 -5.84 6.27 15.06
N ALA A 139 -4.54 5.99 15.16
CA ALA A 139 -3.84 5.93 16.44
C ALA A 139 -3.89 7.27 17.17
N PRO A 140 -4.11 7.28 18.51
CA PRO A 140 -4.10 8.51 19.30
C PRO A 140 -2.79 9.28 19.17
N GLY A 141 -2.86 10.61 19.24
CA GLY A 141 -1.71 11.50 19.03
C GLY A 141 -0.53 11.29 19.99
N GLU A 142 -0.80 10.77 21.18
CA GLU A 142 0.20 10.52 22.22
C GLU A 142 0.57 9.04 22.37
N SER A 143 0.20 8.18 21.41
CA SER A 143 0.51 6.77 21.44
C SER A 143 1.91 6.49 20.89
N ALA A 144 2.55 5.40 21.38
CA ALA A 144 3.82 4.92 20.85
C ALA A 144 3.76 4.62 19.34
N ALA A 145 2.60 4.15 18.86
CA ALA A 145 2.36 3.94 17.44
C ALA A 145 2.46 5.25 16.66
N ARG A 146 1.87 6.32 17.17
CA ARG A 146 1.93 7.63 16.53
C ARG A 146 3.34 8.21 16.53
N GLU A 147 4.06 8.07 17.62
CA GLU A 147 5.46 8.51 17.71
C GLU A 147 6.36 7.82 16.67
N ARG A 148 6.16 6.52 16.43
CA ARG A 148 6.85 5.78 15.37
C ARG A 148 6.55 6.35 13.98
N LEU A 149 5.30 6.64 13.69
CA LEU A 149 4.90 7.21 12.39
C LEU A 149 5.47 8.62 12.21
N ASP A 150 5.49 9.42 13.24
CA ASP A 150 6.08 10.75 13.21
C ASP A 150 7.60 10.68 12.97
N ALA A 151 8.27 9.70 13.55
CA ALA A 151 9.69 9.46 13.30
C ALA A 151 9.95 9.06 11.84
N VAL A 152 9.16 8.14 11.29
CA VAL A 152 9.25 7.73 9.87
C VAL A 152 9.02 8.91 8.94
N SER A 153 8.10 9.81 9.28
CA SER A 153 7.81 10.98 8.45
C SER A 153 8.94 12.02 8.44
N LYS A 154 9.76 12.07 9.48
CA LYS A 154 10.81 13.08 9.67
C LYS A 154 12.18 12.66 9.14
N THR A 155 12.48 11.37 9.08
CA THR A 155 13.79 10.88 8.65
C THR A 155 13.71 9.97 7.44
N GLN A 156 14.73 10.02 6.60
CA GLN A 156 14.92 9.09 5.47
C GLN A 156 16.09 8.13 5.70
N ASP A 157 16.77 8.25 6.84
CA ASP A 157 17.89 7.39 7.18
C ASP A 157 17.40 6.04 7.69
N GLY A 158 17.67 4.99 6.91
CA GLY A 158 17.29 3.62 7.25
C GLY A 158 17.95 3.09 8.51
N PHE A 159 19.16 3.56 8.85
CA PHE A 159 19.84 3.17 10.08
C PHE A 159 19.18 3.79 11.32
N GLU A 160 18.79 5.03 11.23
CA GLU A 160 18.06 5.70 12.30
C GLU A 160 16.69 5.03 12.52
N LEU A 161 15.99 4.70 11.44
CA LEU A 161 14.70 4.00 11.50
C LEU A 161 14.82 2.59 12.10
N SER A 162 15.89 1.87 11.82
CA SER A 162 16.11 0.53 12.38
C SER A 162 16.29 0.53 13.91
N ARG A 163 16.77 1.62 14.47
CA ARG A 163 16.89 1.78 15.94
C ARG A 163 15.53 2.00 16.61
N ILE A 164 14.59 2.57 15.90
CA ILE A 164 13.24 2.83 16.42
C ILE A 164 12.42 1.55 16.48
N ASP A 165 12.71 0.60 15.60
CA ASP A 165 12.00 -0.69 15.52
C ASP A 165 12.49 -1.73 16.57
N LEU A 166 13.57 -1.42 17.26
CA LEU A 166 14.10 -2.23 18.36
C LEU A 166 13.47 -1.86 19.72
#